data_a03550f4d9655d9e300029fdd7142820
#
_entry.id   a03550f4d9655d9e300029fdd7142820
#
_cell.length_a   1.000
_cell.length_b   1.000
_cell.length_c   1.000
_cell.angle_alpha   90.00
_cell.angle_beta   90.00
_cell.angle_gamma   90.00
#
_symmetry.space_group_name_H-M   'P 1'
#
loop_
_entity.id
_entity.type
_entity.pdbx_description
1 polymer ?
#
loop_
_entity_poly.entity_id
_entity_poly.type
_entity_poly.pdbx_seq_one_letter_code
_entity_poly.pdbx_strand_id
1 'polypeptide(L)'
;MFLRLFKYLWPERYLPEAKKGDPFENPPTPLHSRTGVLMVNLGTPDAPTARDIRRYLGQFLSDPRVIEIPRYIWYPILFGPVLTFRPKKLAPKYAGIWMDGGSPLLVWSQRQAEAVTAQLREDGFDVPVALAMRYGNPSIADAITGLRGQGCDRIVVVPLYPQYAASTTATAVDAVTRHVARLRDQPALRFIKRFYDHPGYIDAQAARIADFWNMHGRPEKLVMSFHGLPRYSIELGDPYYRDCLATAELLRAKL
;
A
#
# COMPACT_ATOMS: atom_id res chain seq x y z
N MET A 1 -28.78 24.80 -23.05
CA MET A 1 -27.65 24.70 -23.97
C MET A 1 -26.30 24.96 -23.29
N PHE A 2 -26.18 25.94 -22.38
CA PHE A 2 -24.95 26.27 -21.65
C PHE A 2 -24.42 25.14 -20.74
N LEU A 3 -25.26 24.40 -20.06
CA LEU A 3 -24.84 23.29 -19.16
C LEU A 3 -24.17 22.11 -19.88
N ARG A 4 -24.41 21.90 -21.17
CA ARG A 4 -23.74 20.86 -21.95
C ARG A 4 -22.30 21.24 -22.37
N LEU A 5 -22.01 22.55 -22.57
CA LEU A 5 -20.67 23.03 -22.88
C LEU A 5 -19.70 22.91 -21.70
N PHE A 6 -20.19 23.10 -20.47
CA PHE A 6 -19.38 22.93 -19.25
C PHE A 6 -18.83 21.52 -19.07
N LYS A 7 -19.53 20.50 -19.59
CA LYS A 7 -19.09 19.12 -19.53
C LYS A 7 -17.85 18.84 -20.39
N TYR A 8 -17.62 19.63 -21.45
CA TYR A 8 -16.45 19.52 -22.34
C TYR A 8 -15.28 20.39 -21.91
N LEU A 9 -15.54 21.48 -21.16
CA LEU A 9 -14.51 22.40 -20.69
C LEU A 9 -13.89 21.98 -19.33
N TRP A 10 -14.48 20.99 -18.65
CA TRP A 10 -14.03 20.51 -17.35
C TRP A 10 -13.90 18.99 -17.38
N PRO A 11 -12.82 18.46 -17.96
CA PRO A 11 -12.65 17.02 -18.05
C PRO A 11 -12.51 16.42 -16.65
N GLU A 12 -13.49 15.64 -16.27
CA GLU A 12 -13.50 14.62 -15.20
C GLU A 12 -12.64 14.93 -13.97
N ARG A 13 -12.82 16.10 -13.36
CA ARG A 13 -12.18 16.43 -12.09
C ARG A 13 -12.67 15.55 -10.95
N TYR A 14 -13.90 15.05 -11.09
CA TYR A 14 -14.53 14.20 -10.10
C TYR A 14 -14.90 12.84 -10.69
N LEU A 15 -14.75 11.79 -9.89
CA LEU A 15 -15.23 10.46 -10.24
C LEU A 15 -16.76 10.47 -10.19
N PRO A 16 -17.46 9.90 -11.19
CA PRO A 16 -18.90 9.72 -11.10
C PRO A 16 -19.18 8.71 -9.99
N GLU A 17 -19.95 9.09 -9.00
CA GLU A 17 -20.58 8.14 -8.11
C GLU A 17 -21.71 7.46 -8.86
N ALA A 18 -21.86 6.14 -8.73
CA ALA A 18 -22.87 5.40 -9.45
C ALA A 18 -24.26 5.95 -9.13
N LYS A 19 -24.95 6.54 -10.12
CA LYS A 19 -26.30 7.04 -9.97
C LYS A 19 -27.25 5.84 -9.81
N LYS A 20 -27.74 5.60 -8.61
CA LYS A 20 -28.93 4.78 -8.37
C LYS A 20 -30.12 5.72 -8.14
N GLY A 21 -30.90 5.97 -9.19
CA GLY A 21 -32.14 6.76 -9.09
C GLY A 21 -31.95 8.29 -9.07
N ASP A 22 -33.07 9.00 -8.96
CA ASP A 22 -33.08 10.44 -8.73
C ASP A 22 -32.74 10.70 -7.25
N PRO A 23 -31.64 11.44 -6.95
CA PRO A 23 -31.23 11.70 -5.58
C PRO A 23 -32.23 12.60 -4.81
N PHE A 24 -33.17 13.25 -5.49
CA PHE A 24 -34.17 14.09 -4.87
C PHE A 24 -35.50 13.30 -4.59
N GLU A 25 -35.80 12.30 -5.41
CA GLU A 25 -36.96 11.42 -5.18
C GLU A 25 -36.66 10.31 -4.17
N ASN A 26 -35.40 9.78 -4.20
CA ASN A 26 -34.91 8.78 -3.26
C ASN A 26 -33.55 9.25 -2.74
N PRO A 27 -33.51 10.11 -1.71
CA PRO A 27 -32.24 10.49 -1.12
C PRO A 27 -31.50 9.23 -0.64
N PRO A 28 -30.20 9.10 -0.93
CA PRO A 28 -29.43 7.97 -0.46
C PRO A 28 -29.54 7.90 1.07
N THR A 29 -29.71 6.70 1.59
CA THR A 29 -29.70 6.47 3.05
C THR A 29 -28.43 7.13 3.60
N PRO A 30 -28.54 7.97 4.65
CA PRO A 30 -27.37 8.60 5.24
C PRO A 30 -26.33 7.53 5.55
N LEU A 31 -25.11 7.71 5.04
CA LEU A 31 -24.02 6.83 5.40
C LEU A 31 -23.90 6.90 6.91
N HIS A 32 -24.25 5.81 7.60
CA HIS A 32 -23.98 5.72 9.03
C HIS A 32 -22.50 5.96 9.20
N SER A 33 -22.13 6.79 10.19
CA SER A 33 -20.74 7.18 10.48
C SER A 33 -19.89 5.95 10.88
N ARG A 34 -19.62 5.08 9.90
CA ARG A 34 -18.87 3.84 10.06
C ARG A 34 -17.41 4.06 9.74
N THR A 35 -16.54 3.50 10.55
CA THR A 35 -15.11 3.49 10.28
C THR A 35 -14.75 2.23 9.50
N GLY A 36 -13.88 2.37 8.50
CA GLY A 36 -13.24 1.25 7.80
C GLY A 36 -11.73 1.30 7.94
N VAL A 37 -11.06 0.18 7.78
CA VAL A 37 -9.59 0.07 7.76
C VAL A 37 -9.14 -0.26 6.34
N LEU A 38 -8.24 0.55 5.81
CA LEU A 38 -7.57 0.31 4.52
C LEU A 38 -6.11 -0.05 4.78
N MET A 39 -5.78 -1.32 4.66
CA MET A 39 -4.39 -1.80 4.71
C MET A 39 -3.75 -1.64 3.32
N VAL A 40 -2.58 -1.01 3.25
CA VAL A 40 -1.91 -0.72 1.96
C VAL A 40 -0.50 -1.30 1.97
N ASN A 41 -0.22 -2.16 0.98
CA ASN A 41 1.13 -2.66 0.74
C ASN A 41 1.66 -2.19 -0.63
N LEU A 42 2.95 -2.46 -0.91
CA LEU A 42 3.67 -1.98 -2.11
C LEU A 42 2.97 -2.41 -3.40
N GLY A 43 2.66 -3.67 -3.49
CA GLY A 43 2.10 -4.27 -4.68
C GLY A 43 3.02 -5.23 -5.39
N THR A 44 2.44 -5.90 -6.37
CA THR A 44 3.05 -7.01 -7.08
C THR A 44 2.41 -7.15 -8.46
N PRO A 45 3.06 -7.82 -9.44
CA PRO A 45 2.40 -8.19 -10.67
C PRO A 45 1.20 -9.12 -10.41
N ASP A 46 0.18 -9.09 -11.27
CA ASP A 46 -0.98 -9.99 -11.13
C ASP A 46 -0.65 -11.45 -11.49
N ALA A 47 0.36 -11.66 -12.34
CA ALA A 47 0.89 -12.98 -12.67
C ALA A 47 2.41 -12.88 -12.93
N PRO A 48 3.16 -14.01 -12.85
CA PRO A 48 4.60 -14.03 -13.09
C PRO A 48 4.94 -13.99 -14.58
N THR A 49 4.16 -13.24 -15.37
CA THR A 49 4.36 -13.08 -16.82
C THR A 49 5.09 -11.77 -17.13
N ALA A 50 5.83 -11.74 -18.22
CA ALA A 50 6.52 -10.52 -18.66
C ALA A 50 5.55 -9.36 -18.91
N ARG A 51 4.29 -9.63 -19.32
CA ARG A 51 3.24 -8.65 -19.53
C ARG A 51 2.81 -7.99 -18.22
N ASP A 52 2.50 -8.80 -17.22
CA ASP A 52 2.01 -8.31 -15.93
C ASP A 52 3.10 -7.62 -15.13
N ILE A 53 4.32 -8.15 -15.19
CA ILE A 53 5.52 -7.51 -14.62
C ILE A 53 5.78 -6.16 -15.30
N ARG A 54 5.62 -6.05 -16.63
CA ARG A 54 5.75 -4.79 -17.35
C ARG A 54 4.74 -3.74 -16.84
N ARG A 55 3.47 -4.14 -16.65
CA ARG A 55 2.42 -3.26 -16.13
C ARG A 55 2.75 -2.77 -14.73
N TYR A 56 3.09 -3.68 -13.83
CA TYR A 56 3.50 -3.39 -12.47
C TYR A 56 4.72 -2.44 -12.41
N LEU A 57 5.79 -2.78 -13.13
CA LEU A 57 7.00 -1.95 -13.18
C LEU A 57 6.73 -0.57 -13.80
N GLY A 58 5.84 -0.48 -14.77
CA GLY A 58 5.41 0.78 -15.36
C GLY A 58 4.78 1.71 -14.34
N GLN A 59 3.90 1.19 -13.47
CA GLN A 59 3.32 1.97 -12.38
C GLN A 59 4.37 2.32 -11.31
N PHE A 60 5.12 1.33 -10.86
CA PHE A 60 6.09 1.47 -9.76
C PHE A 60 7.22 2.46 -10.11
N LEU A 61 7.85 2.29 -11.28
CA LEU A 61 8.98 3.10 -11.68
C LEU A 61 8.59 4.46 -12.29
N SER A 62 7.29 4.69 -12.51
CA SER A 62 6.77 6.00 -12.88
C SER A 62 6.47 6.90 -11.67
N ASP A 63 6.55 6.37 -10.45
CA ASP A 63 6.28 7.17 -9.26
C ASP A 63 7.47 8.12 -8.95
N PRO A 64 7.21 9.45 -8.81
CA PRO A 64 8.25 10.42 -8.49
C PRO A 64 8.92 10.19 -7.13
N ARG A 65 8.22 9.55 -6.19
CA ARG A 65 8.80 9.21 -4.89
C ARG A 65 9.69 7.98 -4.91
N VAL A 66 9.63 7.20 -5.99
CA VAL A 66 10.47 6.00 -6.20
C VAL A 66 11.67 6.35 -7.05
N ILE A 67 11.42 7.09 -8.15
CA ILE A 67 12.46 7.55 -9.06
C ILE A 67 12.38 9.08 -9.16
N GLU A 68 13.29 9.75 -8.50
CA GLU A 68 13.34 11.21 -8.39
C GLU A 68 14.07 11.90 -9.57
N ILE A 69 14.24 11.18 -10.68
CA ILE A 69 14.79 11.71 -11.93
C ILE A 69 13.70 12.50 -12.67
N PRO A 70 14.01 13.69 -13.24
CA PRO A 70 13.07 14.45 -14.05
C PRO A 70 12.41 13.59 -15.14
N ARG A 71 11.09 13.73 -15.31
CA ARG A 71 10.27 12.83 -16.17
C ARG A 71 10.72 12.81 -17.62
N TYR A 72 11.10 13.95 -18.18
CA TYR A 72 11.57 14.06 -19.55
C TYR A 72 12.86 13.27 -19.82
N ILE A 73 13.69 13.02 -18.78
CA ILE A 73 14.87 12.16 -18.86
C ILE A 73 14.49 10.71 -18.60
N TRP A 74 13.68 10.48 -17.55
CA TRP A 74 13.41 9.14 -17.08
C TRP A 74 12.46 8.34 -17.99
N TYR A 75 11.40 8.96 -18.52
CA TYR A 75 10.38 8.25 -19.28
C TYR A 75 10.90 7.59 -20.58
N PRO A 76 11.77 8.22 -21.39
CA PRO A 76 12.40 7.52 -22.52
C PRO A 76 13.19 6.28 -22.09
N ILE A 77 13.89 6.34 -20.94
CA ILE A 77 14.64 5.19 -20.41
C ILE A 77 13.68 4.13 -19.88
N LEU A 78 12.66 4.53 -19.12
CA LEU A 78 11.69 3.62 -18.54
C LEU A 78 10.90 2.87 -19.63
N PHE A 79 10.23 3.60 -20.52
CA PHE A 79 9.35 3.02 -21.53
C PHE A 79 10.12 2.39 -22.71
N GLY A 80 11.35 2.78 -22.92
CA GLY A 80 12.27 2.17 -23.88
C GLY A 80 12.92 0.90 -23.31
N PRO A 81 14.21 0.93 -22.95
CA PRO A 81 14.95 -0.27 -22.58
C PRO A 81 14.44 -0.95 -21.30
N VAL A 82 14.08 -0.20 -20.26
CA VAL A 82 13.72 -0.81 -18.97
C VAL A 82 12.51 -1.72 -19.08
N LEU A 83 11.37 -1.22 -19.57
CA LEU A 83 10.14 -1.99 -19.70
C LEU A 83 10.15 -2.96 -20.89
N THR A 84 11.14 -2.87 -21.78
CA THR A 84 11.31 -3.84 -22.87
C THR A 84 12.05 -5.08 -22.42
N PHE A 85 13.14 -4.93 -21.70
CA PHE A 85 14.02 -6.05 -21.37
C PHE A 85 13.86 -6.59 -19.94
N ARG A 86 13.66 -5.71 -18.95
CA ARG A 86 13.61 -6.09 -17.54
C ARG A 86 12.46 -7.05 -17.19
N PRO A 87 11.23 -6.90 -17.72
CA PRO A 87 10.14 -7.81 -17.41
C PRO A 87 10.43 -9.27 -17.81
N LYS A 88 11.02 -9.47 -18.98
CA LYS A 88 11.40 -10.81 -19.48
C LYS A 88 12.44 -11.49 -18.59
N LYS A 89 13.41 -10.72 -18.07
CA LYS A 89 14.44 -11.22 -17.13
C LYS A 89 13.89 -11.53 -15.74
N LEU A 90 12.83 -10.83 -15.33
CA LEU A 90 12.22 -11.00 -14.01
C LEU A 90 11.17 -12.11 -14.00
N ALA A 91 10.50 -12.41 -15.10
CA ALA A 91 9.43 -13.40 -15.15
C ALA A 91 9.83 -14.76 -14.55
N PRO A 92 10.96 -15.39 -14.89
CA PRO A 92 11.35 -16.66 -14.29
C PRO A 92 11.65 -16.53 -12.77
N LYS A 93 12.15 -15.37 -12.30
CA LYS A 93 12.39 -15.14 -10.88
C LYS A 93 11.08 -15.03 -10.09
N TYR A 94 10.08 -14.32 -10.64
CA TYR A 94 8.75 -14.29 -10.04
C TYR A 94 8.07 -15.67 -10.06
N ALA A 95 8.19 -16.41 -11.16
CA ALA A 95 7.65 -17.77 -11.26
C ALA A 95 8.25 -18.71 -10.19
N GLY A 96 9.56 -18.59 -9.92
CA GLY A 96 10.25 -19.40 -8.91
C GLY A 96 9.84 -19.16 -7.46
N ILE A 97 9.20 -18.04 -7.15
CA ILE A 97 8.72 -17.72 -5.80
C ILE A 97 7.19 -17.68 -5.72
N TRP A 98 6.49 -17.95 -6.84
CA TRP A 98 5.04 -17.83 -6.89
C TRP A 98 4.39 -18.89 -6.02
N MET A 99 3.38 -18.48 -5.25
CA MET A 99 2.62 -19.35 -4.34
C MET A 99 1.25 -19.65 -4.92
N ASP A 100 0.56 -20.65 -4.35
CA ASP A 100 -0.86 -20.81 -4.58
C ASP A 100 -1.61 -19.57 -4.09
N GLY A 101 -2.35 -18.93 -5.00
CA GLY A 101 -3.07 -17.68 -4.74
C GLY A 101 -2.32 -16.39 -5.12
N GLY A 102 -1.06 -16.44 -5.58
CA GLY A 102 -0.37 -15.26 -6.08
C GLY A 102 1.08 -15.11 -5.63
N SER A 103 1.59 -13.88 -5.72
CA SER A 103 2.92 -13.58 -5.19
C SER A 103 2.96 -13.71 -3.66
N PRO A 104 4.12 -14.02 -3.06
CA PRO A 104 4.26 -14.05 -1.59
C PRO A 104 3.77 -12.77 -0.92
N LEU A 105 4.05 -11.60 -1.52
CA LEU A 105 3.59 -10.33 -0.98
C LEU A 105 2.06 -10.26 -0.90
N LEU A 106 1.37 -10.67 -1.97
CA LEU A 106 -0.10 -10.66 -2.01
C LEU A 106 -0.68 -11.64 -0.98
N VAL A 107 -0.23 -12.90 -1.02
CA VAL A 107 -0.74 -13.97 -0.14
C VAL A 107 -0.56 -13.60 1.34
N TRP A 108 0.62 -13.14 1.72
CA TRP A 108 0.86 -12.74 3.11
C TRP A 108 0.10 -11.47 3.51
N SER A 109 -0.07 -10.51 2.61
CA SER A 109 -0.89 -9.32 2.89
C SER A 109 -2.36 -9.66 3.08
N GLN A 110 -2.89 -10.61 2.31
CA GLN A 110 -4.26 -11.13 2.48
C GLN A 110 -4.44 -11.80 3.84
N ARG A 111 -3.51 -12.70 4.22
CA ARG A 111 -3.52 -13.35 5.54
C ARG A 111 -3.43 -12.34 6.69
N GLN A 112 -2.63 -11.29 6.53
CA GLN A 112 -2.55 -10.21 7.51
C GLN A 112 -3.90 -9.45 7.62
N ALA A 113 -4.55 -9.14 6.51
CA ALA A 113 -5.85 -8.48 6.52
C ALA A 113 -6.93 -9.35 7.17
N GLU A 114 -6.92 -10.66 6.90
CA GLU A 114 -7.82 -11.64 7.54
C GLU A 114 -7.58 -11.71 9.05
N ALA A 115 -6.31 -11.80 9.49
CA ALA A 115 -5.95 -11.85 10.90
C ALA A 115 -6.34 -10.56 11.64
N VAL A 116 -6.10 -9.38 11.03
CA VAL A 116 -6.52 -8.08 11.60
C VAL A 116 -8.05 -8.02 11.70
N THR A 117 -8.77 -8.52 10.70
CA THR A 117 -10.23 -8.56 10.71
C THR A 117 -10.75 -9.44 11.86
N ALA A 118 -10.15 -10.62 12.05
CA ALA A 118 -10.50 -11.52 13.14
C ALA A 118 -10.22 -10.88 14.50
N GLN A 119 -9.02 -10.31 14.69
CA GLN A 119 -8.65 -9.68 15.95
C GLN A 119 -9.54 -8.49 16.31
N LEU A 120 -9.87 -7.63 15.34
CA LEU A 120 -10.79 -6.50 15.56
C LEU A 120 -12.17 -6.99 16.03
N ARG A 121 -12.67 -8.09 15.47
CA ARG A 121 -13.95 -8.67 15.92
C ARG A 121 -13.86 -9.25 17.33
N GLU A 122 -12.79 -9.92 17.67
CA GLU A 122 -12.53 -10.44 19.04
C GLU A 122 -12.46 -9.29 20.05
N ASP A 123 -11.87 -8.16 19.66
CA ASP A 123 -11.79 -6.93 20.47
C ASP A 123 -13.12 -6.14 20.50
N GLY A 124 -14.19 -6.66 19.88
CA GLY A 124 -15.53 -6.04 19.86
C GLY A 124 -15.74 -4.96 18.80
N PHE A 125 -14.82 -4.82 17.84
CA PHE A 125 -14.92 -3.85 16.75
C PHE A 125 -15.44 -4.50 15.47
N ASP A 126 -16.69 -4.23 15.07
CA ASP A 126 -17.21 -4.61 13.74
C ASP A 126 -16.81 -3.56 12.68
N VAL A 127 -15.55 -3.62 12.26
CA VAL A 127 -14.94 -2.67 11.34
C VAL A 127 -14.57 -3.38 10.04
N PRO A 128 -15.06 -2.94 8.87
CA PRO A 128 -14.62 -3.49 7.59
C PRO A 128 -13.13 -3.22 7.36
N VAL A 129 -12.41 -4.27 6.96
CA VAL A 129 -11.00 -4.20 6.58
C VAL A 129 -10.87 -4.49 5.09
N ALA A 130 -10.19 -3.62 4.36
CA ALA A 130 -9.86 -3.82 2.96
C ALA A 130 -8.35 -3.80 2.77
N LEU A 131 -7.84 -4.70 1.93
CA LEU A 131 -6.46 -4.70 1.47
C LEU A 131 -6.37 -3.96 0.13
N ALA A 132 -5.35 -3.14 -0.04
CA ALA A 132 -5.00 -2.54 -1.32
C ALA A 132 -3.50 -2.60 -1.59
N MET A 133 -3.16 -2.58 -2.87
CA MET A 133 -1.80 -2.45 -3.34
C MET A 133 -1.55 -1.04 -3.86
N ARG A 134 -0.41 -0.46 -3.49
CA ARG A 134 0.00 0.84 -4.03
C ARG A 134 0.19 0.78 -5.54
N TYR A 135 0.73 -0.34 -6.04
CA TYR A 135 0.91 -0.64 -7.46
C TYR A 135 0.35 -2.02 -7.76
N GLY A 136 -0.48 -2.12 -8.82
CA GLY A 136 -1.18 -3.36 -9.17
C GLY A 136 -2.53 -3.50 -8.46
N ASN A 137 -2.92 -4.74 -8.18
CA ASN A 137 -4.24 -5.09 -7.66
C ASN A 137 -4.16 -5.86 -6.32
N PRO A 138 -5.23 -5.74 -5.47
CA PRO A 138 -6.39 -4.86 -5.58
C PRO A 138 -5.99 -3.38 -5.48
N SER A 139 -6.63 -2.51 -6.29
CA SER A 139 -6.23 -1.09 -6.31
C SER A 139 -6.75 -0.33 -5.08
N ILE A 140 -6.06 0.77 -4.71
CA ILE A 140 -6.52 1.69 -3.66
C ILE A 140 -7.91 2.25 -3.98
N ALA A 141 -8.18 2.54 -5.26
CA ALA A 141 -9.46 3.07 -5.71
C ALA A 141 -10.60 2.08 -5.46
N ASP A 142 -10.42 0.82 -5.86
CA ASP A 142 -11.44 -0.22 -5.68
C ASP A 142 -11.68 -0.51 -4.20
N ALA A 143 -10.62 -0.57 -3.39
CA ALA A 143 -10.72 -0.81 -1.96
C ALA A 143 -11.48 0.32 -1.23
N ILE A 144 -11.19 1.60 -1.56
CA ILE A 144 -11.93 2.74 -1.00
C ILE A 144 -13.39 2.70 -1.44
N THR A 145 -13.65 2.42 -2.72
CA THR A 145 -15.02 2.28 -3.23
C THR A 145 -15.77 1.17 -2.51
N GLY A 146 -15.13 0.03 -2.27
CA GLY A 146 -15.70 -1.09 -1.52
C GLY A 146 -16.02 -0.75 -0.06
N LEU A 147 -15.12 -0.04 0.65
CA LEU A 147 -15.36 0.44 2.01
C LEU A 147 -16.53 1.45 2.07
N ARG A 148 -16.55 2.39 1.13
CA ARG A 148 -17.65 3.35 1.03
C ARG A 148 -18.99 2.67 0.73
N GLY A 149 -19.00 1.66 -0.15
CA GLY A 149 -20.18 0.83 -0.41
C GLY A 149 -20.71 0.08 0.82
N GLN A 150 -19.86 -0.11 1.84
CA GLN A 150 -20.23 -0.68 3.15
C GLN A 150 -20.60 0.40 4.19
N GLY A 151 -20.79 1.64 3.77
CA GLY A 151 -21.18 2.75 4.63
C GLY A 151 -20.04 3.40 5.41
N CYS A 152 -18.77 3.17 5.03
CA CYS A 152 -17.64 3.81 5.70
C CYS A 152 -17.45 5.24 5.20
N ASP A 153 -17.67 6.22 6.07
CA ASP A 153 -17.36 7.65 5.87
C ASP A 153 -16.06 8.10 6.55
N ARG A 154 -15.43 7.20 7.31
CA ARG A 154 -14.11 7.36 7.93
C ARG A 154 -13.23 6.19 7.54
N ILE A 155 -12.01 6.47 7.11
CA ILE A 155 -11.06 5.43 6.70
C ILE A 155 -9.74 5.62 7.43
N VAL A 156 -9.36 4.62 8.22
CA VAL A 156 -8.02 4.52 8.80
C VAL A 156 -7.13 3.81 7.79
N VAL A 157 -6.14 4.51 7.27
CA VAL A 157 -5.19 3.99 6.29
C VAL A 157 -3.95 3.49 7.02
N VAL A 158 -3.63 2.22 6.82
CA VAL A 158 -2.52 1.53 7.47
C VAL A 158 -1.53 1.04 6.39
N PRO A 159 -0.52 1.85 6.04
CA PRO A 159 0.58 1.37 5.20
C PRO A 159 1.36 0.28 5.95
N LEU A 160 1.54 -0.88 5.30
CA LEU A 160 2.15 -2.06 5.92
C LEU A 160 3.69 -1.99 5.94
N TYR A 161 4.21 -0.79 6.19
CA TYR A 161 5.65 -0.53 6.34
C TYR A 161 5.92 -0.05 7.76
N PRO A 162 6.62 -0.85 8.59
CA PRO A 162 6.91 -0.43 9.97
C PRO A 162 7.69 0.88 10.02
N GLN A 163 8.77 0.98 9.21
CA GLN A 163 9.57 2.18 9.06
C GLN A 163 8.97 3.08 7.98
N TYR A 164 8.95 4.39 8.23
CA TYR A 164 8.52 5.35 7.22
C TYR A 164 9.63 5.58 6.18
N ALA A 165 9.23 5.63 4.90
CA ALA A 165 10.04 6.19 3.82
C ALA A 165 9.15 6.96 2.85
N ALA A 166 9.71 7.96 2.17
CA ALA A 166 9.00 8.70 1.14
C ALA A 166 8.56 7.78 -0.01
N SER A 167 9.39 6.81 -0.37
CA SER A 167 9.13 5.83 -1.41
C SER A 167 8.14 4.72 -1.03
N THR A 168 7.67 4.66 0.22
CA THR A 168 6.71 3.68 0.72
C THR A 168 5.48 4.33 1.31
N THR A 169 5.54 4.78 2.56
CA THR A 169 4.38 5.38 3.26
C THR A 169 3.88 6.63 2.55
N ALA A 170 4.76 7.56 2.16
CA ALA A 170 4.29 8.79 1.54
C ALA A 170 3.67 8.56 0.16
N THR A 171 4.19 7.63 -0.66
CA THR A 171 3.53 7.31 -1.93
C THR A 171 2.15 6.67 -1.75
N ALA A 172 1.95 5.86 -0.68
CA ALA A 172 0.63 5.33 -0.35
C ALA A 172 -0.34 6.46 0.06
N VAL A 173 0.12 7.41 0.90
CA VAL A 173 -0.64 8.62 1.27
C VAL A 173 -1.03 9.41 0.03
N ASP A 174 -0.08 9.68 -0.88
CA ASP A 174 -0.33 10.41 -2.12
C ASP A 174 -1.38 9.72 -3.01
N ALA A 175 -1.36 8.39 -3.08
CA ALA A 175 -2.30 7.65 -3.90
C ALA A 175 -3.73 7.69 -3.31
N VAL A 176 -3.86 7.51 -2.01
CA VAL A 176 -5.14 7.61 -1.29
C VAL A 176 -5.71 9.02 -1.42
N THR A 177 -4.93 10.05 -1.09
CA THR A 177 -5.38 11.45 -1.13
C THR A 177 -5.73 11.90 -2.54
N ARG A 178 -4.95 11.49 -3.55
CA ARG A 178 -5.24 11.80 -4.96
C ARG A 178 -6.54 11.16 -5.43
N HIS A 179 -6.84 9.94 -4.99
CA HIS A 179 -8.12 9.29 -5.31
C HIS A 179 -9.28 10.01 -4.60
N VAL A 180 -9.17 10.23 -3.30
CA VAL A 180 -10.22 10.87 -2.49
C VAL A 180 -10.49 12.31 -2.95
N ALA A 181 -9.46 13.06 -3.35
CA ALA A 181 -9.62 14.42 -3.90
C ALA A 181 -10.51 14.50 -5.16
N ARG A 182 -10.78 13.38 -5.82
CA ARG A 182 -11.67 13.28 -6.98
C ARG A 182 -13.12 12.93 -6.60
N LEU A 183 -13.38 12.56 -5.35
CA LEU A 183 -14.72 12.28 -4.84
C LEU A 183 -15.41 13.59 -4.45
N ARG A 184 -16.72 13.70 -4.69
CA ARG A 184 -17.51 14.83 -4.22
C ARG A 184 -17.77 14.74 -2.71
N ASP A 185 -18.13 13.56 -2.25
CA ASP A 185 -18.28 13.21 -0.86
C ASP A 185 -17.04 12.46 -0.40
N GLN A 186 -16.15 13.16 0.32
CA GLN A 186 -14.85 12.65 0.73
C GLN A 186 -14.95 12.01 2.12
N PRO A 187 -14.52 10.77 2.30
CA PRO A 187 -14.43 10.18 3.63
C PRO A 187 -13.35 10.91 4.46
N ALA A 188 -13.57 10.98 5.77
CA ALA A 188 -12.53 11.43 6.69
C ALA A 188 -11.38 10.42 6.70
N LEU A 189 -10.14 10.91 6.56
CA LEU A 189 -8.95 10.06 6.50
C LEU A 189 -8.10 10.21 7.75
N ARG A 190 -7.63 9.08 8.27
CA ARG A 190 -6.57 9.02 9.28
C ARG A 190 -5.48 8.09 8.80
N PHE A 191 -4.21 8.54 8.82
CA PHE A 191 -3.06 7.75 8.40
C PHE A 191 -2.25 7.29 9.60
N ILE A 192 -1.93 6.00 9.65
CA ILE A 192 -0.88 5.47 10.52
C ILE A 192 0.45 5.72 9.83
N LYS A 193 1.26 6.61 10.39
CA LYS A 193 2.50 7.04 9.73
C LYS A 193 3.56 5.95 9.75
N ARG A 194 3.73 5.24 10.90
CA ARG A 194 4.77 4.25 11.15
C ARG A 194 4.49 3.50 12.45
N PHE A 195 5.06 2.35 12.61
CA PHE A 195 4.93 1.51 13.82
C PHE A 195 6.20 0.69 14.12
N TYR A 196 7.37 1.19 13.68
CA TYR A 196 8.67 0.53 13.79
C TYR A 196 9.11 0.25 15.24
N ASP A 197 8.59 1.03 16.18
CA ASP A 197 8.87 0.97 17.63
C ASP A 197 7.68 0.43 18.45
N HIS A 198 6.60 0.03 17.79
CA HIS A 198 5.43 -0.50 18.50
C HIS A 198 5.78 -1.82 19.22
N PRO A 199 5.51 -1.94 20.54
CA PRO A 199 5.89 -3.13 21.30
C PRO A 199 5.43 -4.44 20.67
N GLY A 200 4.16 -4.53 20.25
CA GLY A 200 3.62 -5.72 19.59
C GLY A 200 4.35 -6.10 18.30
N TYR A 201 4.83 -5.12 17.53
CA TYR A 201 5.64 -5.39 16.34
C TYR A 201 7.01 -5.98 16.72
N ILE A 202 7.69 -5.38 17.69
CA ILE A 202 9.00 -5.85 18.17
C ILE A 202 8.87 -7.23 18.82
N ASP A 203 7.84 -7.46 19.63
CA ASP A 203 7.57 -8.75 20.29
C ASP A 203 7.29 -9.85 19.26
N ALA A 204 6.50 -9.58 18.23
CA ALA A 204 6.24 -10.54 17.15
C ALA A 204 7.52 -10.91 16.37
N GLN A 205 8.41 -9.94 16.10
CA GLN A 205 9.69 -10.21 15.45
C GLN A 205 10.62 -11.04 16.35
N ALA A 206 10.71 -10.68 17.64
CA ALA A 206 11.53 -11.40 18.62
C ALA A 206 11.03 -12.84 18.80
N ALA A 207 9.73 -13.05 18.94
CA ALA A 207 9.13 -14.38 19.05
C ALA A 207 9.46 -15.24 17.83
N ARG A 208 9.33 -14.68 16.60
CA ARG A 208 9.65 -15.41 15.37
C ARG A 208 11.11 -15.81 15.28
N ILE A 209 12.03 -14.97 15.75
CA ILE A 209 13.46 -15.27 15.80
C ILE A 209 13.72 -16.35 16.87
N ALA A 210 13.13 -16.23 18.05
CA ALA A 210 13.28 -17.20 19.12
C ALA A 210 12.76 -18.60 18.70
N ASP A 211 11.60 -18.67 18.03
CA ASP A 211 11.07 -19.93 17.49
C ASP A 211 12.05 -20.57 16.50
N PHE A 212 12.66 -19.79 15.63
CA PHE A 212 13.65 -20.29 14.70
C PHE A 212 14.91 -20.82 15.44
N TRP A 213 15.38 -20.10 16.44
CA TRP A 213 16.53 -20.53 17.25
C TRP A 213 16.23 -21.80 18.06
N ASN A 214 15.01 -21.95 18.58
CA ASN A 214 14.60 -23.16 19.27
C ASN A 214 14.64 -24.40 18.37
N MET A 215 14.32 -24.25 17.09
CA MET A 215 14.33 -25.35 16.12
C MET A 215 15.72 -25.64 15.53
N HIS A 216 16.56 -24.60 15.36
CA HIS A 216 17.80 -24.70 14.57
C HIS A 216 19.08 -24.37 15.35
N GLY A 217 18.95 -24.00 16.63
CA GLY A 217 20.05 -23.54 17.47
C GLY A 217 20.29 -22.03 17.31
N ARG A 218 20.80 -21.41 18.37
CA ARG A 218 21.13 -19.99 18.42
C ARG A 218 22.48 -19.73 17.73
N PRO A 219 22.54 -18.89 16.67
CA PRO A 219 23.79 -18.56 16.02
C PRO A 219 24.61 -17.56 16.85
N GLU A 220 25.90 -17.46 16.56
CA GLU A 220 26.78 -16.48 17.20
C GLU A 220 26.41 -15.02 16.84
N LYS A 221 25.85 -14.82 15.65
CA LYS A 221 25.49 -13.49 15.14
C LYS A 221 24.13 -13.52 14.43
N LEU A 222 23.31 -12.52 14.73
CA LEU A 222 22.10 -12.19 13.98
C LEU A 222 22.40 -11.03 13.03
N VAL A 223 22.22 -11.24 11.74
CA VAL A 223 22.35 -10.18 10.73
C VAL A 223 20.95 -9.64 10.43
N MET A 224 20.75 -8.36 10.71
CA MET A 224 19.52 -7.63 10.36
C MET A 224 19.76 -6.83 9.09
N SER A 225 18.93 -7.09 8.05
CA SER A 225 19.04 -6.41 6.75
C SER A 225 17.80 -5.57 6.51
N PHE A 226 17.99 -4.32 6.12
CA PHE A 226 16.96 -3.39 5.71
C PHE A 226 17.15 -2.98 4.25
N HIS A 227 16.12 -2.42 3.63
CA HIS A 227 16.23 -1.94 2.26
C HIS A 227 17.14 -0.70 2.18
N GLY A 228 18.01 -0.65 1.19
CA GLY A 228 18.88 0.51 0.97
C GLY A 228 18.10 1.69 0.37
N LEU A 229 18.28 2.88 0.94
CA LEU A 229 17.87 4.14 0.33
C LEU A 229 19.06 4.98 -0.09
N PRO A 230 18.93 5.82 -1.12
CA PRO A 230 19.96 6.80 -1.48
C PRO A 230 20.27 7.72 -0.30
N ARG A 231 21.55 8.02 -0.09
CA ARG A 231 21.99 8.86 1.02
C ARG A 231 21.33 10.25 0.99
N TYR A 232 21.16 10.83 -0.19
CA TYR A 232 20.53 12.14 -0.34
C TYR A 232 19.09 12.15 0.19
N SER A 233 18.32 11.03 0.13
CA SER A 233 16.97 10.97 0.69
C SER A 233 17.00 11.22 2.20
N ILE A 234 17.98 10.65 2.90
CA ILE A 234 18.16 10.84 4.33
C ILE A 234 18.59 12.29 4.64
N GLU A 235 19.50 12.85 3.84
CA GLU A 235 19.96 14.24 3.95
C GLU A 235 18.80 15.25 3.73
N LEU A 236 17.84 14.90 2.88
CA LEU A 236 16.60 15.66 2.65
C LEU A 236 15.52 15.44 3.72
N GLY A 237 15.79 14.63 4.75
CA GLY A 237 14.93 14.50 5.92
C GLY A 237 14.08 13.22 5.98
N ASP A 238 14.32 12.23 5.11
CA ASP A 238 13.62 10.94 5.23
C ASP A 238 14.06 10.24 6.54
N PRO A 239 13.14 9.86 7.42
CA PRO A 239 13.48 9.28 8.72
C PRO A 239 13.87 7.79 8.66
N TYR A 240 13.77 7.14 7.51
CA TYR A 240 13.88 5.69 7.34
C TYR A 240 15.11 5.08 8.04
N TYR A 241 16.28 5.68 7.85
CA TYR A 241 17.52 5.18 8.44
C TYR A 241 17.47 5.14 9.98
N ARG A 242 16.93 6.20 10.59
CA ARG A 242 16.76 6.27 12.05
C ARG A 242 15.72 5.27 12.56
N ASP A 243 14.62 5.11 11.83
CA ASP A 243 13.57 4.15 12.16
C ASP A 243 14.10 2.70 12.09
N CYS A 244 14.96 2.38 11.09
CA CYS A 244 15.64 1.09 10.99
C CYS A 244 16.59 0.81 12.15
N LEU A 245 17.45 1.78 12.51
CA LEU A 245 18.37 1.64 13.64
C LEU A 245 17.61 1.45 14.95
N ALA A 246 16.53 2.21 15.17
CA ALA A 246 15.71 2.07 16.36
C ALA A 246 15.03 0.70 16.43
N THR A 247 14.49 0.18 15.32
CA THR A 247 13.95 -1.20 15.25
C THR A 247 15.03 -2.22 15.61
N ALA A 248 16.22 -2.09 15.03
CA ALA A 248 17.33 -3.02 15.29
C ALA A 248 17.74 -3.02 16.76
N GLU A 249 17.81 -1.85 17.39
CA GLU A 249 18.19 -1.72 18.81
C GLU A 249 17.10 -2.27 19.74
N LEU A 250 15.84 -1.98 19.48
CA LEU A 250 14.72 -2.53 20.24
C LEU A 250 14.66 -4.06 20.15
N LEU A 251 14.89 -4.59 18.94
CA LEU A 251 14.92 -6.03 18.72
C LEU A 251 16.13 -6.69 19.41
N ARG A 252 17.31 -6.04 19.36
CA ARG A 252 18.52 -6.49 20.08
C ARG A 252 18.27 -6.58 21.58
N ALA A 253 17.54 -5.62 22.15
CA ALA A 253 17.22 -5.59 23.57
C ALA A 253 16.22 -6.66 24.02
N LYS A 254 15.45 -7.23 23.08
CA LYS A 254 14.47 -8.30 23.33
C LYS A 254 15.06 -9.71 23.18
N LEU A 255 16.16 -9.90 22.46
CA LEU A 255 16.81 -11.18 22.14
C LEU A 255 18.01 -11.46 23.04
#